data_5542e2bbb2c4882a6770d619383467f8
#
_entry.id   5542e2bbb2c4882a6770d619383467f8
#
_cell.length_a   1.000
_cell.length_b   1.000
_cell.length_c   1.000
_cell.angle_alpha   90.00
_cell.angle_beta   90.00
_cell.angle_gamma   90.00
#
_symmetry.space_group_name_H-M   'P 1'
#
loop_
_entity.id
_entity.type
_entity.pdbx_description
1 polymer ?
#
loop_
_entity_poly.entity_id
_entity_poly.type
_entity_poly.pdbx_seq_one_letter_code
_entity_poly.pdbx_strand_id
1 'polypeptide(L)'
;MSYKSLFQDVRGSVDYVHMQGDLKERTCQNLSLYLKKDERLAKVLYNLKKSGAKTFLLTNSDWHYSNKVMEYLLDFPDAPYAGTVLLFF
;
A
#
# COMPACT_ATOMS: atom_id res chain seq x y z
N MET A 1 35.45 11.18 3.04
CA MET A 1 34.09 10.59 2.89
C MET A 1 34.21 9.12 2.56
N SER A 2 33.59 8.27 3.35
CA SER A 2 33.59 6.82 3.12
C SER A 2 32.25 6.38 2.55
N TYR A 3 32.21 5.19 1.95
CA TYR A 3 30.96 4.59 1.50
C TYR A 3 29.98 4.39 2.65
N LYS A 4 30.50 4.06 3.83
CA LYS A 4 29.66 3.90 5.04
C LYS A 4 28.97 5.22 5.40
N SER A 5 29.69 6.33 5.36
CA SER A 5 29.13 7.67 5.61
C SER A 5 28.05 8.02 4.61
N LEU A 6 28.32 7.80 3.32
CA LEU A 6 27.34 8.04 2.27
C LEU A 6 26.09 7.21 2.48
N PHE A 7 26.25 5.93 2.79
CA PHE A 7 25.12 5.03 3.03
C PHE A 7 24.28 5.51 4.21
N GLN A 8 24.92 5.92 5.30
CA GLN A 8 24.23 6.41 6.48
C GLN A 8 23.46 7.71 6.19
N ASP A 9 24.03 8.60 5.41
CA ASP A 9 23.34 9.83 5.02
C ASP A 9 22.10 9.56 4.16
N VAL A 10 22.25 8.68 3.18
CA VAL A 10 21.13 8.30 2.31
C VAL A 10 20.04 7.62 3.12
N ARG A 11 20.41 6.65 3.96
CA ARG A 11 19.45 5.92 4.78
C ARG A 11 18.75 6.84 5.76
N GLY A 12 19.48 7.77 6.40
CA GLY A 12 18.88 8.74 7.30
C GLY A 12 17.87 9.62 6.61
N SER A 13 18.17 10.05 5.38
CA SER A 13 17.25 10.86 4.59
C SER A 13 15.98 10.06 4.22
N VAL A 14 16.15 8.82 3.81
CA VAL A 14 15.02 7.93 3.48
C VAL A 14 14.15 7.69 4.70
N ASP A 15 14.78 7.39 5.83
CA ASP A 15 14.04 7.17 7.09
C ASP A 15 13.28 8.42 7.51
N TYR A 16 13.90 9.59 7.39
CA TYR A 16 13.26 10.86 7.73
C TYR A 16 12.01 11.08 6.87
N VAL A 17 12.11 10.87 5.56
CA VAL A 17 10.99 11.06 4.64
C VAL A 17 9.83 10.13 4.98
N HIS A 18 10.14 8.89 5.37
CA HIS A 18 9.10 7.92 5.72
C HIS A 18 8.47 8.17 7.08
N MET A 19 9.27 8.55 8.08
CA MET A 19 8.80 8.63 9.46
C MET A 19 8.33 10.02 9.87
N GLN A 20 9.02 11.06 9.44
CA GLN A 20 8.75 12.43 9.87
C GLN A 20 8.39 13.36 8.72
N GLY A 21 8.72 12.96 7.50
CA GLY A 21 8.35 13.71 6.32
C GLY A 21 6.91 13.47 5.91
N ASP A 22 6.51 14.08 4.83
CA ASP A 22 5.14 14.06 4.36
C ASP A 22 4.91 13.13 3.15
N LEU A 23 5.84 12.19 2.91
CA LEU A 23 5.72 11.24 1.79
C LEU A 23 4.41 10.47 1.86
N LYS A 24 4.14 9.83 3.00
CA LYS A 24 2.92 9.03 3.17
C LYS A 24 1.68 9.89 3.17
N GLU A 25 1.73 11.04 3.81
CA GLU A 25 0.61 11.97 3.87
C GLU A 25 0.27 12.48 2.46
N ARG A 26 1.26 12.91 1.70
CA ARG A 26 1.05 13.37 0.32
C ARG A 26 0.51 12.27 -0.57
N THR A 27 1.02 11.06 -0.40
CA THR A 27 0.50 9.90 -1.15
C THR A 27 -0.96 9.67 -0.83
N CYS A 28 -1.36 9.72 0.44
CA CYS A 28 -2.74 9.54 0.85
C CYS A 28 -3.68 10.64 0.33
N GLN A 29 -3.17 11.86 0.18
CA GLN A 29 -3.95 12.98 -0.33
C GLN A 29 -4.18 12.91 -1.83
N ASN A 30 -3.30 12.27 -2.58
CA ASN A 30 -3.34 12.21 -4.04
C ASN A 30 -3.08 10.78 -4.53
N LEU A 31 -3.88 9.82 -4.09
CA LEU A 31 -3.68 8.41 -4.42
C LEU A 31 -3.74 8.16 -5.94
N SER A 32 -4.66 8.83 -6.63
CA SER A 32 -4.77 8.66 -8.08
C SER A 32 -3.54 9.16 -8.85
N LEU A 33 -2.79 10.09 -8.27
CA LEU A 33 -1.58 10.62 -8.88
C LEU A 33 -0.38 9.69 -8.69
N TYR A 34 -0.26 9.10 -7.50
CA TYR A 34 0.94 8.35 -7.11
C TYR A 34 0.80 6.84 -7.21
N LEU A 35 -0.43 6.32 -7.24
CA LEU A 35 -0.67 4.88 -7.31
C LEU A 35 -1.37 4.52 -8.60
N LYS A 36 -0.91 3.42 -9.20
CA LYS A 36 -1.53 2.87 -10.39
C LYS A 36 -2.49 1.75 -10.00
N LYS A 37 -3.76 1.92 -10.33
CA LYS A 37 -4.76 0.87 -10.15
C LYS A 37 -4.59 -0.22 -11.19
N ASP A 38 -4.73 -1.46 -10.76
CA ASP A 38 -4.73 -2.61 -11.65
C ASP A 38 -5.82 -3.59 -11.20
N GLU A 39 -6.85 -3.72 -12.01
CA GLU A 39 -7.98 -4.58 -11.70
C GLU A 39 -7.57 -6.05 -11.54
N ARG A 40 -6.48 -6.47 -12.18
CA ARG A 40 -5.99 -7.84 -12.08
C ARG A 40 -5.63 -8.21 -10.64
N LEU A 41 -5.08 -7.27 -9.87
CA LEU A 41 -4.76 -7.50 -8.47
C LEU A 41 -6.02 -7.83 -7.67
N ALA A 42 -7.06 -7.03 -7.82
CA ALA A 42 -8.32 -7.24 -7.13
C ALA A 42 -8.96 -8.58 -7.54
N LYS A 43 -8.90 -8.92 -8.81
CA LYS A 43 -9.39 -10.21 -9.32
C LYS A 43 -8.66 -11.40 -8.69
N VAL A 44 -7.34 -11.34 -8.63
CA VAL A 44 -6.54 -12.42 -8.05
C VAL A 44 -6.88 -12.61 -6.59
N LEU A 45 -6.96 -11.53 -5.82
CA LEU A 45 -7.29 -11.59 -4.40
C LEU A 45 -8.71 -12.13 -4.18
N TYR A 46 -9.66 -11.70 -4.98
CA TYR A 46 -11.04 -12.19 -4.91
C TYR A 46 -11.11 -13.69 -5.19
N ASN A 47 -10.43 -14.16 -6.24
CA ASN A 47 -10.41 -15.56 -6.59
C ASN A 47 -9.76 -16.42 -5.51
N LEU A 48 -8.67 -15.95 -4.92
CA LEU A 48 -8.02 -16.65 -3.81
C LEU A 48 -8.97 -16.80 -2.62
N LYS A 49 -9.67 -15.74 -2.26
CA LYS A 49 -10.63 -15.78 -1.17
C LYS A 49 -11.81 -16.73 -1.49
N LYS A 50 -12.31 -16.68 -2.71
CA LYS A 50 -13.43 -17.54 -3.15
C LYS A 50 -13.04 -19.00 -3.12
N SER A 51 -11.77 -19.33 -3.37
CA SER A 51 -11.27 -20.71 -3.32
C SER A 51 -11.02 -21.24 -1.90
N GLY A 52 -11.25 -20.41 -0.88
CA GLY A 52 -11.05 -20.76 0.52
C GLY A 52 -9.71 -20.35 1.11
N ALA A 53 -8.83 -19.76 0.32
CA ALA A 53 -7.56 -19.24 0.82
C ALA A 53 -7.78 -18.00 1.67
N LYS A 54 -6.96 -17.83 2.69
CA LYS A 54 -6.94 -16.63 3.52
C LYS A 54 -5.78 -15.75 3.11
N THR A 55 -6.04 -14.45 3.01
CA THR A 55 -5.03 -13.48 2.63
C THR A 55 -4.81 -12.48 3.74
N PHE A 56 -3.59 -11.99 3.86
CA PHE A 56 -3.24 -10.93 4.80
C PHE A 56 -2.10 -10.11 4.23
N LEU A 57 -1.97 -8.88 4.72
CA LEU A 57 -0.94 -7.96 4.30
C LEU A 57 0.21 -7.96 5.31
N LEU A 58 1.42 -8.24 4.84
CA LEU A 58 2.62 -8.14 5.66
C LEU A 58 3.38 -6.89 5.23
N THR A 59 3.50 -5.93 6.12
CA THR A 59 4.13 -4.65 5.82
C THR A 59 4.72 -3.99 7.05
N ASN A 60 5.75 -3.16 6.87
CA ASN A 60 6.30 -2.32 7.92
C ASN A 60 5.54 -1.01 8.08
N SER A 61 4.60 -0.72 7.20
CA SER A 61 3.80 0.51 7.26
C SER A 61 2.71 0.40 8.32
N ASP A 62 2.26 1.55 8.82
CA ASP A 62 1.18 1.57 9.80
C ASP A 62 -0.17 1.21 9.16
N TRP A 63 -1.16 0.96 10.02
CA TRP A 63 -2.51 0.59 9.58
C TRP A 63 -3.16 1.68 8.74
N HIS A 64 -3.05 2.94 9.16
CA HIS A 64 -3.73 4.06 8.51
C HIS A 64 -3.29 4.18 7.04
N TYR A 65 -1.98 4.19 6.81
CA TYR A 65 -1.43 4.31 5.46
C TYR A 65 -1.76 3.07 4.61
N SER A 66 -1.51 1.88 5.17
CA SER A 66 -1.75 0.62 4.46
C SER A 66 -3.21 0.46 4.10
N ASN A 67 -4.11 0.80 5.01
CA ASN A 67 -5.55 0.71 4.79
C ASN A 67 -5.98 1.63 3.65
N LYS A 68 -5.53 2.88 3.64
CA LYS A 68 -5.89 3.83 2.59
C LYS A 68 -5.38 3.39 1.23
N VAL A 69 -4.15 2.92 1.16
CA VAL A 69 -3.56 2.45 -0.10
C VAL A 69 -4.32 1.23 -0.63
N MET A 70 -4.59 0.26 0.25
CA MET A 70 -5.28 -0.96 -0.18
C MET A 70 -6.74 -0.69 -0.54
N GLU A 71 -7.43 0.17 0.18
CA GLU A 71 -8.79 0.57 -0.19
C GLU A 71 -8.81 1.16 -1.60
N TYR A 72 -7.87 2.05 -1.91
CA TYR A 72 -7.80 2.65 -3.23
C TYR A 72 -7.48 1.61 -4.31
N LEU A 73 -6.49 0.75 -4.06
CA LEU A 73 -6.05 -0.23 -5.05
C LEU A 73 -7.11 -1.28 -5.37
N LEU A 74 -8.01 -1.55 -4.43
CA LEU A 74 -9.04 -2.59 -4.58
C LEU A 74 -10.44 -2.01 -4.77
N ASP A 75 -10.55 -0.69 -4.97
CA ASP A 75 -11.85 -0.02 -5.14
C ASP A 75 -12.31 -0.09 -6.60
N PHE A 76 -13.13 -1.10 -6.89
CA PHE A 76 -13.78 -1.29 -8.19
C PHE A 76 -15.26 -1.55 -7.95
N PRO A 77 -16.06 -0.47 -7.77
CA PRO A 77 -17.44 -0.60 -7.28
C PRO A 77 -18.38 -1.40 -8.19
N ASP A 78 -18.08 -1.47 -9.49
CA ASP A 78 -18.91 -2.20 -10.44
C ASP A 78 -18.50 -3.67 -10.60
N ALA A 79 -17.51 -4.12 -9.84
CA ALA A 79 -16.98 -5.47 -9.96
C ALA A 79 -17.61 -6.39 -8.90
N PRO A 80 -17.67 -7.72 -9.17
CA PRO A 80 -18.25 -8.67 -8.20
C PRO A 80 -17.46 -8.76 -6.90
N TYR A 81 -16.23 -8.28 -6.87
CA TYR A 81 -15.38 -8.25 -5.68
C TYR A 81 -15.44 -6.90 -4.95
N ALA A 82 -16.38 -6.02 -5.31
CA ALA A 82 -16.57 -4.75 -4.62
C ALA A 82 -16.89 -4.99 -3.15
N GLY A 83 -16.25 -4.20 -2.28
CA GLY A 83 -16.40 -4.34 -0.84
C GLY A 83 -15.55 -5.45 -0.22
N THR A 84 -14.91 -6.27 -1.02
CA THR A 84 -14.08 -7.37 -0.52
C THR A 84 -12.90 -6.88 0.32
N VAL A 85 -12.43 -5.67 0.08
CA VAL A 85 -11.31 -5.09 0.83
C VAL A 85 -11.57 -5.09 2.34
N LEU A 86 -12.81 -4.89 2.76
CA LEU A 86 -13.17 -4.89 4.17
C LEU A 86 -13.03 -6.26 4.83
N LEU A 87 -12.97 -7.32 4.03
CA LEU A 87 -12.86 -8.69 4.52
C LEU A 87 -11.40 -9.17 4.60
N PHE A 88 -10.45 -8.39 4.05
CA PHE A 88 -9.03 -8.73 4.10
C PHE A 88 -8.34 -8.16 5.34
N PHE A 89 -8.96 -7.22 6.01
CA PHE A 89 -8.46 -6.55 7.18
C PHE A 89 -9.48 -6.69 8.31
#